data_6436f377ce85b2479cabb5aa08be395e
#
_entry.id   6436f377ce85b2479cabb5aa08be395e
#
_cell.length_a   1.000
_cell.length_b   1.000
_cell.length_c   1.000
_cell.angle_alpha   90.00
_cell.angle_beta   90.00
_cell.angle_gamma   90.00
#
_symmetry.space_group_name_H-M   'P 1'
#
loop_
_entity.id
_entity.type
_entity.pdbx_description
1 polymer ?
#
loop_
_entity_poly.entity_id
_entity_poly.type
_entity_poly.pdbx_seq_one_letter_code
_entity_poly.pdbx_strand_id
1 'polypeptide(L)'
;DGIHQTRSVNLTTIARGLNEKIRLHATHKRLSRNLDDENILNILSNTLLYEGAAAVQADTKLIITMHDLNKKYASKIEYLSELGEEQDSGFRVCEVLAVNHKAESYYPLHASIWSDQIPGFIDDATEVIKVIEKVFEATNNKGMLFLDDLTLPNNVITQIILQSRFNFISMANYFAPEIEFEEEIYSASSLADKLE
;
A
#
# COMPACT_ATOMS: atom_id res chain seq x y z
N ASP A 1 5.08 -18.92 13.19
CA ASP A 1 4.32 -20.16 13.54
C ASP A 1 2.91 -19.85 14.05
N GLY A 2 2.71 -18.98 15.06
CA GLY A 2 1.40 -18.76 15.68
C GLY A 2 0.32 -18.24 14.74
N ILE A 3 0.62 -17.26 13.86
CA ILE A 3 -0.32 -16.77 12.84
C ILE A 3 -0.70 -17.89 11.87
N HIS A 4 0.28 -18.66 11.41
CA HIS A 4 0.06 -19.74 10.47
C HIS A 4 -0.80 -20.86 11.09
N GLN A 5 -0.54 -21.23 12.36
CA GLN A 5 -1.30 -22.27 13.08
C GLN A 5 -2.74 -21.83 13.37
N THR A 6 -2.93 -20.56 13.75
CA THR A 6 -4.25 -20.07 14.18
C THR A 6 -5.04 -19.39 13.07
N ARG A 7 -4.41 -19.09 11.93
CA ARG A 7 -4.96 -18.26 10.83
C ARG A 7 -5.57 -16.96 11.34
N SER A 8 -4.94 -16.36 12.35
CA SER A 8 -5.41 -15.17 13.02
C SER A 8 -4.26 -14.22 13.31
N VAL A 9 -4.53 -12.91 13.21
CA VAL A 9 -3.61 -11.83 13.62
C VAL A 9 -3.92 -11.34 15.05
N ASN A 10 -4.95 -11.87 15.69
CA ASN A 10 -5.28 -11.51 17.07
C ASN A 10 -4.27 -12.13 18.03
N LEU A 11 -3.55 -11.27 18.80
CA LEU A 11 -2.48 -11.70 19.69
C LEU A 11 -2.92 -12.71 20.75
N THR A 12 -4.15 -12.60 21.27
CA THR A 12 -4.68 -13.54 22.26
C THR A 12 -4.90 -14.91 21.62
N THR A 13 -5.42 -14.95 20.40
CA THR A 13 -5.63 -16.18 19.64
C THR A 13 -4.29 -16.84 19.30
N ILE A 14 -3.32 -16.04 18.82
CA ILE A 14 -1.96 -16.50 18.53
C ILE A 14 -1.32 -17.07 19.80
N ALA A 15 -1.41 -16.35 20.94
CA ALA A 15 -0.83 -16.79 22.20
C ALA A 15 -1.44 -18.13 22.71
N ARG A 16 -2.74 -18.35 22.46
CA ARG A 16 -3.38 -19.64 22.76
C ARG A 16 -2.87 -20.74 21.82
N GLY A 17 -2.76 -20.45 20.53
CA GLY A 17 -2.30 -21.42 19.52
C GLY A 17 -0.87 -21.86 19.72
N LEU A 18 0.00 -21.01 20.24
CA LEU A 18 1.39 -21.36 20.56
C LEU A 18 1.52 -22.39 21.68
N ASN A 19 0.50 -22.57 22.51
CA ASN A 19 0.41 -23.56 23.58
C ASN A 19 1.69 -23.70 24.44
N GLU A 20 2.28 -22.57 24.80
CA GLU A 20 3.52 -22.53 25.58
C GLU A 20 3.30 -22.95 27.04
N LYS A 21 4.34 -23.51 27.68
CA LYS A 21 4.31 -23.92 29.09
C LYS A 21 4.27 -22.77 30.10
N ILE A 22 4.05 -21.53 29.64
CA ILE A 22 3.93 -20.33 30.47
C ILE A 22 2.49 -19.80 30.46
N ARG A 23 2.20 -18.89 31.38
CA ARG A 23 0.84 -18.30 31.47
C ARG A 23 0.52 -17.53 30.18
N LEU A 24 -0.71 -17.70 29.67
CA LEU A 24 -1.21 -17.05 28.45
C LEU A 24 -0.90 -15.53 28.41
N HIS A 25 -1.09 -14.86 29.56
CA HIS A 25 -0.79 -13.41 29.66
C HIS A 25 0.69 -13.10 29.45
N ALA A 26 1.60 -13.96 29.87
CA ALA A 26 3.03 -13.77 29.65
C ALA A 26 3.40 -13.92 28.18
N THR A 27 2.85 -14.92 27.49
CA THR A 27 2.99 -15.09 26.02
C THR A 27 2.44 -13.87 25.29
N HIS A 28 1.22 -13.44 25.60
CA HIS A 28 0.60 -12.26 25.00
C HIS A 28 1.46 -11.00 25.17
N LYS A 29 1.93 -10.72 26.41
CA LYS A 29 2.77 -9.57 26.70
C LYS A 29 4.12 -9.61 25.97
N ARG A 30 4.71 -10.80 25.82
CA ARG A 30 5.94 -10.96 25.00
C ARG A 30 5.68 -10.67 23.54
N LEU A 31 4.59 -11.19 22.95
CA LEU A 31 4.22 -10.90 21.56
C LEU A 31 3.97 -9.41 21.34
N SER A 32 3.23 -8.75 22.25
CA SER A 32 2.98 -7.31 22.17
C SER A 32 4.28 -6.51 22.20
N ARG A 33 5.21 -6.81 23.13
CA ARG A 33 6.50 -6.12 23.21
C ARG A 33 7.36 -6.30 21.94
N ASN A 34 7.31 -7.47 21.32
CA ASN A 34 8.02 -7.69 20.06
C ASN A 34 7.43 -6.88 18.89
N LEU A 35 6.12 -6.60 18.92
CA LEU A 35 5.48 -5.73 17.93
C LEU A 35 5.78 -4.24 18.18
N ASP A 36 6.11 -3.86 19.39
CA ASP A 36 6.52 -2.50 19.73
C ASP A 36 8.00 -2.22 19.36
N ASP A 37 8.75 -3.23 18.91
CA ASP A 37 10.15 -3.07 18.51
C ASP A 37 10.24 -2.64 17.05
N GLU A 38 10.53 -1.36 16.85
CA GLU A 38 10.67 -0.75 15.52
C GLU A 38 11.75 -1.44 14.66
N ASN A 39 12.81 -1.98 15.26
CA ASN A 39 13.85 -2.68 14.52
C ASN A 39 13.30 -3.97 13.91
N ILE A 40 12.48 -4.72 14.64
CA ILE A 40 11.84 -5.95 14.13
C ILE A 40 10.89 -5.60 13.00
N LEU A 41 10.07 -4.57 13.15
CA LEU A 41 9.13 -4.13 12.11
C LEU A 41 9.87 -3.69 10.84
N ASN A 42 10.93 -2.92 10.98
CA ASN A 42 11.75 -2.47 9.85
C ASN A 42 12.44 -3.64 9.15
N ILE A 43 13.01 -4.59 9.90
CA ILE A 43 13.63 -5.79 9.32
C ILE A 43 12.61 -6.61 8.55
N LEU A 44 11.44 -6.86 9.13
CA LEU A 44 10.37 -7.64 8.49
C LEU A 44 9.85 -6.95 7.23
N SER A 45 9.59 -5.64 7.29
CA SER A 45 9.11 -4.86 6.14
C SER A 45 10.14 -4.85 5.00
N ASN A 46 11.41 -4.64 5.32
CA ASN A 46 12.48 -4.64 4.32
C ASN A 46 12.71 -6.05 3.75
N THR A 47 12.70 -7.09 4.58
CA THR A 47 12.83 -8.47 4.11
C THR A 47 11.71 -8.80 3.12
N LEU A 48 10.46 -8.50 3.48
CA LEU A 48 9.30 -8.71 2.61
C LEU A 48 9.46 -7.97 1.27
N LEU A 49 9.86 -6.70 1.33
CA LEU A 49 10.08 -5.88 0.14
C LEU A 49 11.15 -6.47 -0.78
N TYR A 50 12.32 -6.78 -0.26
CA TYR A 50 13.44 -7.25 -1.10
C TYR A 50 13.25 -8.68 -1.61
N GLU A 51 12.64 -9.57 -0.82
CA GLU A 51 12.29 -10.91 -1.28
C GLU A 51 11.22 -10.86 -2.38
N GLY A 52 10.19 -10.06 -2.21
CA GLY A 52 9.17 -9.85 -3.23
C GLY A 52 9.72 -9.16 -4.48
N ALA A 53 10.56 -8.13 -4.31
CA ALA A 53 11.16 -7.38 -5.41
C ALA A 53 12.07 -8.25 -6.30
N ALA A 54 12.74 -9.26 -5.73
CA ALA A 54 13.55 -10.21 -6.50
C ALA A 54 12.75 -10.98 -7.56
N ALA A 55 11.45 -11.16 -7.36
CA ALA A 55 10.55 -11.84 -8.29
C ALA A 55 9.98 -10.91 -9.38
N VAL A 56 10.16 -9.58 -9.23
CA VAL A 56 9.59 -8.58 -10.16
C VAL A 56 10.38 -8.55 -11.47
N GLN A 57 9.66 -8.66 -12.58
CA GLN A 57 10.16 -8.53 -13.95
C GLN A 57 9.61 -7.25 -14.59
N ALA A 58 10.07 -6.89 -15.79
CA ALA A 58 9.63 -5.69 -16.48
C ALA A 58 8.11 -5.69 -16.79
N ASP A 59 7.52 -6.87 -17.01
CA ASP A 59 6.10 -7.06 -17.31
C ASP A 59 5.24 -7.38 -16.07
N THR A 60 5.83 -7.38 -14.88
CA THR A 60 5.11 -7.60 -13.62
C THR A 60 4.22 -6.39 -13.32
N LYS A 61 2.95 -6.63 -13.04
CA LYS A 61 2.02 -5.58 -12.60
C LYS A 61 2.23 -5.27 -11.14
N LEU A 62 2.45 -4.00 -10.82
CA LEU A 62 2.54 -3.48 -9.47
C LEU A 62 1.21 -2.78 -9.15
N ILE A 63 0.30 -3.51 -8.54
CA ILE A 63 -1.01 -2.99 -8.16
C ILE A 63 -0.84 -2.16 -6.91
N ILE A 64 -1.23 -0.89 -6.98
CA ILE A 64 -1.24 0.01 -5.85
C ILE A 64 -2.68 0.30 -5.46
N THR A 65 -2.97 0.15 -4.18
CA THR A 65 -4.29 0.37 -3.61
C THR A 65 -4.20 1.25 -2.37
N MET A 66 -5.25 2.01 -2.10
CA MET A 66 -5.39 2.81 -0.90
C MET A 66 -6.72 2.50 -0.23
N HIS A 67 -6.72 2.35 1.09
CA HIS A 67 -7.93 2.09 1.87
C HIS A 67 -7.81 2.64 3.28
N ASP A 68 -8.93 2.71 3.97
CA ASP A 68 -9.02 3.20 5.33
C ASP A 68 -8.96 2.06 6.34
N LEU A 69 -8.13 2.22 7.36
CA LEU A 69 -8.06 1.33 8.53
C LEU A 69 -8.84 1.95 9.68
N ASN A 70 -10.13 1.67 9.75
CA ASN A 70 -11.01 2.26 10.75
C ASN A 70 -10.69 1.75 12.17
N LYS A 71 -10.64 2.68 13.13
CA LYS A 71 -10.37 2.44 14.55
C LYS A 71 -11.53 2.96 15.43
N LYS A 72 -12.73 2.59 15.11
CA LYS A 72 -14.00 3.08 15.68
C LYS A 72 -14.07 3.18 17.21
N TYR A 73 -13.29 2.38 17.94
CA TYR A 73 -13.29 2.35 19.41
C TYR A 73 -11.97 2.82 20.03
N ALA A 74 -11.08 3.40 19.25
CA ALA A 74 -9.77 3.80 19.72
C ALA A 74 -9.79 5.23 20.23
N SER A 75 -10.07 5.41 21.53
CA SER A 75 -10.07 6.73 22.16
C SER A 75 -8.71 7.20 22.70
N LYS A 76 -7.68 6.35 22.61
CA LYS A 76 -6.34 6.61 23.18
C LYS A 76 -5.20 6.52 22.19
N ILE A 77 -5.51 6.30 20.91
CA ILE A 77 -4.49 6.30 19.86
C ILE A 77 -4.29 7.74 19.43
N GLU A 78 -3.04 8.19 19.42
CA GLU A 78 -2.68 9.52 18.95
C GLU A 78 -2.75 9.60 17.43
N TYR A 79 -2.95 10.80 16.90
CA TYR A 79 -2.92 11.10 15.46
C TYR A 79 -3.92 10.30 14.62
N LEU A 80 -5.14 10.08 15.12
CA LEU A 80 -6.19 9.48 14.29
C LEU A 80 -6.73 10.51 13.30
N SER A 81 -6.79 10.16 12.01
CA SER A 81 -7.52 10.93 10.99
C SER A 81 -9.02 10.77 11.18
N GLU A 82 -9.77 11.78 10.78
CA GLU A 82 -11.19 11.62 10.47
C GLU A 82 -11.33 11.01 9.07
N LEU A 83 -12.05 9.90 8.97
CA LEU A 83 -12.21 9.12 7.74
C LEU A 83 -13.67 9.12 7.27
N GLY A 84 -13.87 9.47 5.98
CA GLY A 84 -15.18 9.41 5.37
C GLY A 84 -16.25 10.35 5.95
N GLU A 85 -17.50 10.12 5.56
CA GLU A 85 -18.63 10.95 5.94
C GLU A 85 -19.23 10.59 7.32
N GLU A 86 -18.95 9.38 7.83
CA GLU A 86 -19.54 8.87 9.09
C GLU A 86 -18.76 9.25 10.35
N GLN A 87 -17.77 10.15 10.27
CA GLN A 87 -16.87 10.53 11.38
C GLN A 87 -16.13 9.32 11.99
N ASP A 88 -15.87 8.32 11.21
CA ASP A 88 -15.00 7.23 11.60
C ASP A 88 -13.58 7.77 11.79
N SER A 89 -12.86 7.24 12.78
CA SER A 89 -11.47 7.62 13.04
C SER A 89 -10.54 6.47 12.69
N GLY A 90 -9.36 6.78 12.14
CA GLY A 90 -8.43 5.74 11.76
C GLY A 90 -7.18 6.23 11.07
N PHE A 91 -6.66 5.41 10.20
CA PHE A 91 -5.46 5.65 9.40
C PHE A 91 -5.73 5.34 7.94
N ARG A 92 -4.99 5.99 7.06
CA ARG A 92 -4.91 5.61 5.66
C ARG A 92 -3.83 4.56 5.47
N VAL A 93 -4.08 3.60 4.61
CA VAL A 93 -3.15 2.53 4.26
C VAL A 93 -2.96 2.51 2.76
N CYS A 94 -1.71 2.49 2.31
CA CYS A 94 -1.38 2.24 0.92
C CYS A 94 -0.59 0.94 0.84
N GLU A 95 -0.99 0.06 -0.05
CA GLU A 95 -0.36 -1.23 -0.27
C GLU A 95 0.07 -1.39 -1.72
N VAL A 96 1.22 -2.04 -1.93
CA VAL A 96 1.70 -2.44 -3.26
C VAL A 96 1.86 -3.94 -3.33
N LEU A 97 1.19 -4.53 -4.30
CA LEU A 97 1.18 -5.94 -4.58
C LEU A 97 1.77 -6.20 -5.97
N ALA A 98 2.80 -7.03 -6.07
CA ALA A 98 3.30 -7.49 -7.35
C ALA A 98 2.50 -8.71 -7.82
N VAL A 99 2.02 -8.67 -9.06
CA VAL A 99 1.26 -9.76 -9.68
C VAL A 99 2.00 -10.24 -10.93
N ASN A 100 2.41 -11.49 -10.90
CA ASN A 100 2.98 -12.16 -12.06
C ASN A 100 1.91 -13.04 -12.71
N HIS A 101 1.36 -12.56 -13.83
CA HIS A 101 0.25 -13.22 -14.50
C HIS A 101 0.63 -14.58 -15.09
N LYS A 102 1.89 -14.72 -15.55
CA LYS A 102 2.38 -15.99 -16.14
C LYS A 102 2.60 -17.09 -15.11
N ALA A 103 2.96 -16.70 -13.89
CA ALA A 103 3.22 -17.64 -12.80
C ALA A 103 2.03 -17.82 -11.87
N GLU A 104 0.89 -17.14 -12.13
CA GLU A 104 -0.29 -17.10 -11.24
C GLU A 104 0.08 -16.82 -9.78
N SER A 105 1.10 -15.98 -9.57
CA SER A 105 1.66 -15.68 -8.26
C SER A 105 1.56 -14.19 -7.98
N TYR A 106 1.40 -13.87 -6.69
CA TYR A 106 1.38 -12.53 -6.19
C TYR A 106 2.28 -12.41 -4.96
N TYR A 107 2.90 -11.25 -4.81
CA TYR A 107 3.83 -10.96 -3.72
C TYR A 107 3.49 -9.61 -3.12
N PRO A 108 3.19 -9.52 -1.82
CA PRO A 108 3.11 -8.23 -1.14
C PRO A 108 4.52 -7.63 -1.10
N LEU A 109 4.65 -6.39 -1.58
CA LEU A 109 5.94 -5.70 -1.60
C LEU A 109 6.07 -4.74 -0.42
N HIS A 110 5.08 -3.87 -0.25
CA HIS A 110 5.15 -2.85 0.78
C HIS A 110 3.76 -2.40 1.21
N ALA A 111 3.64 -2.03 2.47
CA ALA A 111 2.50 -1.33 3.01
C ALA A 111 2.98 -0.15 3.84
N SER A 112 2.33 1.00 3.70
CA SER A 112 2.53 2.19 4.52
C SER A 112 1.23 2.62 5.16
N ILE A 113 1.32 3.12 6.39
CA ILE A 113 0.17 3.60 7.17
C ILE A 113 0.48 5.02 7.61
N TRP A 114 -0.45 5.94 7.42
CA TRP A 114 -0.31 7.32 7.86
C TRP A 114 -1.63 7.93 8.31
N SER A 115 -1.52 9.13 8.85
CA SER A 115 -2.63 10.00 9.23
C SER A 115 -2.32 11.42 8.78
N ASP A 116 -3.34 12.19 8.44
CA ASP A 116 -3.23 13.63 8.17
C ASP A 116 -2.94 14.47 9.44
N GLN A 117 -3.03 13.84 10.62
CA GLN A 117 -2.76 14.48 11.91
C GLN A 117 -1.30 14.38 12.36
N ILE A 118 -0.45 13.62 11.63
CA ILE A 118 0.97 13.48 12.02
C ILE A 118 1.76 14.75 11.68
N PRO A 119 2.73 15.15 12.52
CA PRO A 119 3.59 16.28 12.21
C PRO A 119 4.34 16.08 10.90
N GLY A 120 4.29 17.08 10.01
CA GLY A 120 4.97 17.03 8.71
C GLY A 120 4.22 16.31 7.61
N PHE A 121 2.98 15.88 7.82
CA PHE A 121 2.10 15.45 6.75
C PHE A 121 1.86 16.59 5.75
N ILE A 122 1.94 16.30 4.47
CA ILE A 122 1.67 17.26 3.39
C ILE A 122 0.33 16.92 2.74
N ASP A 123 0.26 15.79 2.08
CA ASP A 123 -0.94 15.24 1.47
C ASP A 123 -0.79 13.73 1.19
N ASP A 124 -1.89 13.08 0.88
CA ASP A 124 -1.93 11.65 0.57
C ASP A 124 -1.09 11.30 -0.67
N ALA A 125 -1.04 12.18 -1.67
CA ALA A 125 -0.28 11.95 -2.88
C ALA A 125 1.22 11.85 -2.58
N THR A 126 1.72 12.72 -1.71
CA THR A 126 3.11 12.70 -1.25
C THR A 126 3.44 11.37 -0.56
N GLU A 127 2.55 10.86 0.31
CA GLU A 127 2.77 9.59 1.01
C GLU A 127 2.74 8.40 0.03
N VAL A 128 1.80 8.39 -0.91
CA VAL A 128 1.72 7.35 -1.96
C VAL A 128 2.96 7.37 -2.86
N ILE A 129 3.45 8.55 -3.25
CA ILE A 129 4.67 8.66 -4.06
C ILE A 129 5.88 8.09 -3.33
N LYS A 130 6.04 8.33 -2.03
CA LYS A 130 7.11 7.72 -1.22
C LYS A 130 7.05 6.19 -1.25
N VAL A 131 5.84 5.62 -1.19
CA VAL A 131 5.63 4.17 -1.31
C VAL A 131 6.08 3.66 -2.68
N ILE A 132 5.68 4.35 -3.74
CA ILE A 132 6.05 3.99 -5.12
C ILE A 132 7.57 4.05 -5.31
N GLU A 133 8.21 5.14 -4.91
CA GLU A 133 9.66 5.32 -5.03
C GLU A 133 10.42 4.21 -4.32
N LYS A 134 10.02 3.86 -3.09
CA LYS A 134 10.62 2.78 -2.32
C LYS A 134 10.50 1.42 -3.01
N VAL A 135 9.36 1.12 -3.61
CA VAL A 135 9.14 -0.11 -4.35
C VAL A 135 9.97 -0.14 -5.63
N PHE A 136 10.02 0.95 -6.40
CA PHE A 136 10.81 1.02 -7.62
C PHE A 136 12.31 0.96 -7.37
N GLU A 137 12.79 1.56 -6.30
CA GLU A 137 14.19 1.40 -5.86
C GLU A 137 14.50 -0.09 -5.60
N ALA A 138 13.67 -0.78 -4.82
CA ALA A 138 13.85 -2.19 -4.49
C ALA A 138 13.77 -3.11 -5.71
N THR A 139 12.94 -2.79 -6.69
CA THR A 139 12.76 -3.58 -7.93
C THR A 139 13.74 -3.20 -9.03
N ASN A 140 14.68 -2.28 -8.79
CA ASN A 140 15.57 -1.70 -9.80
C ASN A 140 14.81 -1.10 -10.99
N ASN A 141 13.76 -0.35 -10.72
CA ASN A 141 12.86 0.28 -11.68
C ASN A 141 12.18 -0.72 -12.65
N LYS A 142 11.98 -1.96 -12.21
CA LYS A 142 11.21 -2.96 -12.95
C LYS A 142 9.76 -2.96 -12.48
N GLY A 143 8.90 -3.42 -13.38
CA GLY A 143 7.46 -3.50 -13.16
C GLY A 143 6.71 -2.35 -13.82
N MET A 144 5.40 -2.49 -13.83
CA MET A 144 4.46 -1.52 -14.39
C MET A 144 3.40 -1.21 -13.34
N LEU A 145 3.27 0.05 -12.95
CA LEU A 145 2.24 0.49 -12.00
C LEU A 145 0.85 0.27 -12.60
N PHE A 146 -0.02 -0.31 -11.81
CA PHE A 146 -1.44 -0.40 -12.10
C PHE A 146 -2.18 0.47 -11.09
N LEU A 147 -2.71 1.62 -11.58
CA LEU A 147 -3.41 2.60 -10.78
C LEU A 147 -4.90 2.25 -10.80
N ASP A 148 -5.40 1.81 -9.64
CA ASP A 148 -6.81 1.49 -9.46
C ASP A 148 -7.58 2.74 -9.07
N ASP A 149 -8.42 3.25 -9.97
CA ASP A 149 -9.26 4.42 -9.77
C ASP A 149 -10.40 4.20 -8.76
N LEU A 150 -10.69 2.95 -8.41
CA LEU A 150 -11.67 2.63 -7.36
C LEU A 150 -11.13 2.85 -5.95
N THR A 151 -9.82 2.75 -5.78
CA THR A 151 -9.20 2.85 -4.45
C THR A 151 -8.33 4.09 -4.30
N LEU A 152 -7.76 4.60 -5.40
CA LEU A 152 -6.91 5.80 -5.38
C LEU A 152 -7.74 7.06 -5.67
N PRO A 153 -7.66 8.09 -4.82
CA PRO A 153 -8.27 9.38 -5.11
C PRO A 153 -7.73 10.02 -6.41
N ASN A 154 -8.59 10.71 -7.15
CA ASN A 154 -8.23 11.32 -8.44
C ASN A 154 -7.02 12.28 -8.35
N ASN A 155 -6.92 13.04 -7.27
CA ASN A 155 -5.77 13.92 -7.05
C ASN A 155 -4.47 13.16 -6.87
N VAL A 156 -4.51 11.99 -6.24
CA VAL A 156 -3.36 11.08 -6.08
C VAL A 156 -2.94 10.54 -7.44
N ILE A 157 -3.89 10.03 -8.23
CA ILE A 157 -3.63 9.53 -9.59
C ILE A 157 -3.00 10.63 -10.45
N THR A 158 -3.58 11.84 -10.44
CA THR A 158 -3.05 12.98 -11.20
C THR A 158 -1.61 13.29 -10.81
N GLN A 159 -1.30 13.34 -9.51
CA GLN A 159 0.05 13.61 -9.03
C GLN A 159 1.04 12.51 -9.45
N ILE A 160 0.63 11.24 -9.38
CA ILE A 160 1.45 10.12 -9.85
C ILE A 160 1.76 10.27 -11.34
N ILE A 161 0.76 10.57 -12.17
CA ILE A 161 0.92 10.75 -13.60
C ILE A 161 1.87 11.92 -13.91
N LEU A 162 1.70 13.06 -13.25
CA LEU A 162 2.50 14.26 -13.49
C LEU A 162 3.96 14.13 -13.00
N GLN A 163 4.19 13.37 -11.95
CA GLN A 163 5.52 13.22 -11.36
C GLN A 163 6.21 11.91 -11.75
N SER A 164 5.50 10.98 -12.37
CA SER A 164 6.02 9.62 -12.54
C SER A 164 7.11 9.54 -13.61
N ARG A 165 8.24 9.02 -13.17
CA ARG A 165 9.29 8.45 -14.01
C ARG A 165 8.99 6.99 -14.37
N PHE A 166 7.81 6.50 -14.03
CA PHE A 166 7.47 5.09 -14.01
C PHE A 166 6.47 4.77 -15.11
N ASN A 167 6.58 3.58 -15.69
CA ASN A 167 5.55 3.07 -16.57
C ASN A 167 4.29 2.76 -15.77
N PHE A 168 3.14 3.23 -16.21
CA PHE A 168 1.88 2.99 -15.53
C PHE A 168 0.75 2.66 -16.50
N ILE A 169 -0.27 1.99 -15.98
CA ILE A 169 -1.57 1.81 -16.61
C ILE A 169 -2.60 2.36 -15.63
N SER A 170 -3.50 3.22 -16.11
CA SER A 170 -4.64 3.72 -15.34
C SER A 170 -5.91 3.50 -16.14
N MET A 171 -7.00 3.17 -15.45
CA MET A 171 -8.32 3.11 -16.07
C MET A 171 -8.92 4.53 -16.06
N ALA A 172 -9.08 5.13 -17.23
CA ALA A 172 -9.53 6.51 -17.41
C ALA A 172 -11.06 6.69 -17.28
N ASN A 173 -11.77 5.85 -16.53
CA ASN A 173 -13.24 5.89 -16.49
C ASN A 173 -13.84 7.13 -15.82
N TYR A 174 -13.09 7.80 -14.94
CA TYR A 174 -13.54 9.00 -14.21
C TYR A 174 -12.69 10.23 -14.48
N PHE A 175 -11.56 10.05 -15.08
CA PHE A 175 -10.64 11.10 -15.43
C PHE A 175 -10.59 11.18 -16.94
N ALA A 176 -11.12 12.25 -17.52
CA ALA A 176 -10.89 12.58 -18.91
C ALA A 176 -9.76 13.63 -18.96
N PRO A 177 -8.49 13.26 -18.74
CA PRO A 177 -7.40 14.21 -18.82
C PRO A 177 -7.34 14.73 -20.25
N GLU A 178 -7.18 16.04 -20.37
CA GLU A 178 -6.69 16.60 -21.61
C GLU A 178 -5.22 16.19 -21.74
N ILE A 179 -4.89 15.48 -22.80
CA ILE A 179 -3.55 14.96 -23.08
C ILE A 179 -2.94 15.82 -24.19
N GLU A 180 -1.85 16.49 -23.90
CA GLU A 180 -1.06 17.16 -24.93
C GLU A 180 -0.16 16.13 -25.63
N PHE A 181 -0.39 15.96 -26.92
CA PHE A 181 0.39 15.09 -27.79
C PHE A 181 0.64 15.80 -29.13
N GLU A 182 1.92 15.91 -29.53
CA GLU A 182 2.35 16.64 -30.74
C GLU A 182 1.84 18.08 -30.83
N GLU A 183 1.87 18.80 -29.70
CA GLU A 183 1.41 20.21 -29.56
C GLU A 183 -0.11 20.40 -29.69
N GLU A 184 -0.88 19.31 -29.72
CA GLU A 184 -2.35 19.32 -29.75
C GLU A 184 -2.92 18.71 -28.48
N ILE A 185 -4.12 19.17 -28.07
CA ILE A 185 -4.83 18.68 -26.89
C ILE A 185 -5.90 17.68 -27.30
N TYR A 186 -5.84 16.50 -26.73
CA TYR A 186 -6.75 15.39 -26.99
C TYR A 186 -7.46 14.93 -25.73
N SER A 187 -8.67 14.41 -25.86
CA SER A 187 -9.21 13.50 -24.85
C SER A 187 -8.51 12.13 -24.94
N ALA A 188 -8.50 11.36 -23.86
CA ALA A 188 -7.90 10.03 -23.87
C ALA A 188 -8.47 9.12 -24.99
N SER A 189 -9.78 9.19 -25.24
CA SER A 189 -10.43 8.44 -26.31
C SER A 189 -10.01 8.90 -27.72
N SER A 190 -9.96 10.22 -27.94
CA SER A 190 -9.56 10.76 -29.26
C SER A 190 -8.07 10.53 -29.55
N LEU A 191 -7.23 10.48 -28.53
CA LEU A 191 -5.82 10.12 -28.70
C LEU A 191 -5.66 8.63 -29.01
N ALA A 192 -6.42 7.76 -28.33
CA ALA A 192 -6.42 6.33 -28.64
C ALA A 192 -6.78 6.06 -30.10
N ASP A 193 -7.87 6.69 -30.60
CA ASP A 193 -8.31 6.57 -32.01
C ASP A 193 -7.26 7.08 -33.03
N LYS A 194 -6.41 8.06 -32.61
CA LYS A 194 -5.31 8.59 -33.43
C LYS A 194 -4.10 7.65 -33.50
N LEU A 195 -3.89 6.85 -32.44
CA LEU A 195 -2.71 5.98 -32.30
C LEU A 195 -2.94 4.56 -32.82
N GLU A 196 -4.18 4.18 -33.13
CA GLU A 196 -4.51 2.92 -33.87
C GLU A 196 -4.22 3.06 -35.37
#